data_33c7cabcc056b40e695329a2a9b3ee70
#
_entry.id   33c7cabcc056b40e695329a2a9b3ee70
#
_cell.length_a   1.000
_cell.length_b   1.000
_cell.length_c   1.000
_cell.angle_alpha   90.00
_cell.angle_beta   90.00
_cell.angle_gamma   90.00
#
_symmetry.space_group_name_H-M   'P 1'
#
loop_
_entity.id
_entity.type
_entity.pdbx_description
1 polymer ?
#
loop_
_entity_poly.entity_id
_entity_poly.type
_entity_poly.pdbx_seq_one_letter_code
_entity_poly.pdbx_strand_id
1 'polypeptide(L)'
;EFAKAKNDTDYLAFLDSEQEKMGQKIQDLCWDNDRFIRGFTEAGERIGAANDPEANMWLNPQSWAVISGLANKEQAELAMKNVYEQLNTDYGAILMNPSYHAHAFDGALAVVYNQGTKENAGIFSQSQGWLILAEALRGQGQRAFTYFMENAPAGQNDRAEIRQLEPYCYGQFTEGPASPHFGRSHVHWLTGTASTVMVGCVEGILGLRPDLGGLKLSPAIPKEWENFSMTKIFRGKELHI
;
A
#
# COMPACT_ATOMS: atom_id res chain seq x y z
N GLU A 1 -15.35 -14.28 9.31
CA GLU A 1 -16.03 -13.71 10.48
C GLU A 1 -17.56 -13.85 10.39
N PHE A 2 -18.21 -13.45 9.30
CA PHE A 2 -19.68 -13.56 9.15
C PHE A 2 -20.17 -15.01 9.21
N ALA A 3 -19.48 -15.96 8.58
CA ALA A 3 -19.81 -17.39 8.69
C ALA A 3 -19.75 -17.87 10.15
N LYS A 4 -18.70 -17.48 10.89
CA LYS A 4 -18.58 -17.74 12.33
C LYS A 4 -19.75 -17.14 13.12
N ALA A 5 -20.08 -15.87 12.86
CA ALA A 5 -21.19 -15.18 13.55
C ALA A 5 -22.58 -15.79 13.24
N LYS A 6 -22.71 -16.43 12.08
CA LYS A 6 -23.93 -17.14 11.65
C LYS A 6 -23.97 -18.61 12.07
N ASN A 7 -22.88 -19.14 12.64
CA ASN A 7 -22.66 -20.57 12.89
C ASN A 7 -22.78 -21.44 11.63
N ASP A 8 -22.42 -20.88 10.46
CA ASP A 8 -22.39 -21.57 9.18
C ASP A 8 -21.05 -22.33 9.04
N THR A 9 -21.03 -23.51 9.61
CA THR A 9 -19.83 -24.35 9.69
C THR A 9 -19.36 -24.86 8.33
N ASP A 10 -20.30 -25.19 7.44
CA ASP A 10 -19.99 -25.73 6.11
C ASP A 10 -19.36 -24.64 5.23
N TYR A 11 -19.94 -23.45 5.22
CA TYR A 11 -19.40 -22.32 4.47
C TYR A 11 -18.06 -21.84 5.06
N LEU A 12 -17.92 -21.90 6.38
CA LEU A 12 -16.64 -21.59 7.03
C LEU A 12 -15.53 -22.57 6.57
N ALA A 13 -15.81 -23.88 6.59
CA ALA A 13 -14.86 -24.90 6.14
C ALA A 13 -14.49 -24.74 4.66
N PHE A 14 -15.47 -24.39 3.81
CA PHE A 14 -15.23 -24.05 2.41
C PHE A 14 -14.27 -22.83 2.28
N LEU A 15 -14.56 -21.75 3.00
CA LEU A 15 -13.72 -20.54 2.95
C LEU A 15 -12.30 -20.80 3.44
N ASP A 16 -12.14 -21.53 4.52
CA ASP A 16 -10.82 -21.86 5.09
C ASP A 16 -10.02 -22.71 4.08
N SER A 17 -10.67 -23.70 3.44
CA SER A 17 -10.03 -24.53 2.41
C SER A 17 -9.61 -23.72 1.18
N GLU A 18 -10.44 -22.80 0.70
CA GLU A 18 -10.11 -21.96 -0.46
C GLU A 18 -9.01 -20.96 -0.13
N GLN A 19 -9.03 -20.38 1.08
CA GLN A 19 -7.96 -19.49 1.54
C GLN A 19 -6.61 -20.22 1.61
N GLU A 20 -6.58 -21.44 2.14
CA GLU A 20 -5.37 -22.26 2.21
C GLU A 20 -4.82 -22.58 0.81
N LYS A 21 -5.69 -23.07 -0.10
CA LYS A 21 -5.31 -23.39 -1.49
C LYS A 21 -4.78 -22.17 -2.23
N MET A 22 -5.44 -21.01 -2.10
CA MET A 22 -5.03 -19.77 -2.74
C MET A 22 -3.72 -19.29 -2.16
N GLY A 23 -3.59 -19.26 -0.84
CA GLY A 23 -2.38 -18.86 -0.14
C GLY A 23 -1.18 -19.69 -0.57
N GLN A 24 -1.32 -21.02 -0.61
CA GLN A 24 -0.24 -21.91 -1.04
C GLN A 24 0.18 -21.63 -2.49
N LYS A 25 -0.80 -21.48 -3.42
CA LYS A 25 -0.49 -21.14 -4.81
C LYS A 25 0.25 -19.82 -4.97
N ILE A 26 -0.13 -18.79 -4.19
CA ILE A 26 0.56 -17.51 -4.26
C ILE A 26 1.98 -17.64 -3.69
N GLN A 27 2.18 -18.39 -2.61
CA GLN A 27 3.52 -18.65 -2.08
C GLN A 27 4.40 -19.39 -3.09
N ASP A 28 3.88 -20.43 -3.74
CA ASP A 28 4.64 -21.26 -4.66
C ASP A 28 4.99 -20.54 -5.97
N LEU A 29 4.10 -19.67 -6.44
CA LEU A 29 4.19 -19.09 -7.79
C LEU A 29 4.64 -17.63 -7.79
N CYS A 30 4.31 -16.87 -6.74
CA CYS A 30 4.48 -15.41 -6.75
C CYS A 30 5.63 -14.91 -5.87
N TRP A 31 6.12 -15.70 -4.90
CA TRP A 31 7.32 -15.33 -4.16
C TRP A 31 8.56 -15.53 -5.03
N ASP A 32 9.36 -14.47 -5.19
CA ASP A 32 10.55 -14.47 -6.03
C ASP A 32 11.73 -13.85 -5.28
N ASN A 33 12.48 -14.68 -4.59
CA ASN A 33 13.66 -14.34 -3.78
C ASN A 33 13.37 -13.36 -2.63
N ASP A 34 13.02 -12.11 -2.93
CA ASP A 34 12.91 -11.01 -1.98
C ASP A 34 11.66 -10.14 -2.17
N ARG A 35 10.74 -10.59 -3.02
CA ARG A 35 9.51 -9.85 -3.39
C ARG A 35 8.40 -10.78 -3.89
N PHE A 36 7.17 -10.29 -3.84
CA PHE A 36 6.06 -10.89 -4.56
C PHE A 36 5.96 -10.26 -5.96
N ILE A 37 5.87 -11.10 -6.98
CA ILE A 37 5.70 -10.64 -8.36
C ILE A 37 4.33 -9.96 -8.57
N ARG A 38 4.19 -9.21 -9.67
CA ARG A 38 2.94 -8.52 -9.99
C ARG A 38 1.83 -9.45 -10.48
N GLY A 39 2.18 -10.48 -11.25
CA GLY A 39 1.22 -11.41 -11.84
C GLY A 39 1.82 -12.23 -12.97
N PHE A 40 0.94 -12.68 -13.85
CA PHE A 40 1.29 -13.51 -15.02
C PHE A 40 0.60 -12.98 -16.26
N THR A 41 1.23 -13.15 -17.42
CA THR A 41 0.60 -12.97 -18.72
C THR A 41 -0.36 -14.15 -19.00
N GLU A 42 -1.16 -14.04 -20.07
CA GLU A 42 -2.00 -15.14 -20.52
C GLU A 42 -1.16 -16.37 -20.93
N ALA A 43 0.05 -16.15 -21.43
CA ALA A 43 1.01 -17.20 -21.75
C ALA A 43 1.69 -17.84 -20.52
N GLY A 44 1.43 -17.33 -19.31
CA GLY A 44 2.02 -17.82 -18.07
C GLY A 44 3.40 -17.21 -17.75
N GLU A 45 3.84 -16.20 -18.49
CA GLU A 45 5.08 -15.49 -18.18
C GLU A 45 4.93 -14.62 -16.93
N ARG A 46 5.95 -14.58 -16.08
CA ARG A 46 5.94 -13.78 -14.86
C ARG A 46 6.08 -12.29 -15.18
N ILE A 47 5.35 -11.45 -14.46
CA ILE A 47 5.42 -9.98 -14.51
C ILE A 47 5.92 -9.48 -13.18
N GLY A 48 6.99 -8.70 -13.18
CA GLY A 48 7.57 -8.14 -11.96
C GLY A 48 8.49 -9.11 -11.23
N ALA A 49 9.09 -10.06 -11.96
CA ALA A 49 10.11 -10.94 -11.44
C ALA A 49 11.42 -10.16 -11.20
N ALA A 50 12.23 -10.61 -10.24
CA ALA A 50 13.45 -9.92 -9.83
C ALA A 50 14.47 -9.74 -10.98
N ASN A 51 14.43 -10.60 -11.98
CA ASN A 51 15.31 -10.56 -13.15
C ASN A 51 14.70 -9.83 -14.37
N ASP A 52 13.49 -9.29 -14.26
CA ASP A 52 12.91 -8.48 -15.33
C ASP A 52 13.74 -7.21 -15.52
N PRO A 53 14.04 -6.80 -16.77
CA PRO A 53 14.84 -5.62 -17.03
C PRO A 53 14.11 -4.31 -16.68
N GLU A 54 12.78 -4.34 -16.71
CA GLU A 54 11.90 -3.22 -16.37
C GLU A 54 10.80 -3.70 -15.42
N ALA A 55 10.29 -2.82 -14.57
CA ALA A 55 9.20 -3.08 -13.64
C ALA A 55 9.39 -4.34 -12.78
N ASN A 56 10.60 -4.58 -12.29
CA ASN A 56 10.92 -5.76 -11.49
C ASN A 56 10.58 -5.63 -10.00
N MET A 57 10.20 -4.43 -9.56
CA MET A 57 9.71 -4.19 -8.19
C MET A 57 8.39 -3.44 -8.23
N TRP A 58 7.36 -3.99 -7.59
CA TRP A 58 6.02 -3.43 -7.53
C TRP A 58 5.54 -3.21 -6.09
N LEU A 59 4.92 -2.05 -5.83
CA LEU A 59 4.44 -1.65 -4.50
C LEU A 59 3.28 -2.51 -4.00
N ASN A 60 2.24 -2.64 -4.81
CA ASN A 60 0.97 -3.22 -4.36
C ASN A 60 1.07 -4.69 -3.95
N PRO A 61 1.79 -5.58 -4.66
CA PRO A 61 1.96 -6.96 -4.21
C PRO A 61 2.58 -7.07 -2.81
N GLN A 62 3.56 -6.22 -2.49
CA GLN A 62 4.24 -6.25 -1.20
C GLN A 62 3.31 -5.80 -0.07
N SER A 63 2.67 -4.65 -0.22
CA SER A 63 1.78 -4.11 0.80
C SER A 63 0.58 -5.04 1.05
N TRP A 64 -0.01 -5.60 0.01
CA TRP A 64 -1.14 -6.52 0.14
C TRP A 64 -0.78 -7.90 0.66
N ALA A 65 0.43 -8.41 0.37
CA ALA A 65 0.91 -9.65 0.98
C ALA A 65 1.03 -9.52 2.52
N VAL A 66 1.40 -8.33 3.00
CA VAL A 66 1.43 -8.02 4.45
C VAL A 66 0.01 -7.85 5.00
N ILE A 67 -0.82 -7.02 4.36
CA ILE A 67 -2.18 -6.72 4.85
C ILE A 67 -3.04 -7.98 4.93
N SER A 68 -2.94 -8.87 3.96
CA SER A 68 -3.69 -10.13 3.94
C SER A 68 -3.17 -11.19 4.91
N GLY A 69 -1.98 -11.00 5.49
CA GLY A 69 -1.31 -12.00 6.30
C GLY A 69 -0.71 -13.16 5.51
N LEU A 70 -0.59 -13.02 4.19
CA LEU A 70 0.02 -14.02 3.31
C LEU A 70 1.53 -14.12 3.50
N ALA A 71 2.20 -12.96 3.58
CA ALA A 71 3.64 -12.90 3.83
C ALA A 71 3.96 -13.36 5.26
N ASN A 72 4.87 -14.32 5.40
CA ASN A 72 5.45 -14.61 6.70
C ASN A 72 6.34 -13.44 7.18
N LYS A 73 6.83 -13.50 8.41
CA LYS A 73 7.60 -12.40 9.00
C LYS A 73 8.85 -12.05 8.20
N GLU A 74 9.58 -13.05 7.73
CA GLU A 74 10.83 -12.86 6.96
C GLU A 74 10.55 -12.28 5.58
N GLN A 75 9.54 -12.79 4.89
CA GLN A 75 9.08 -12.27 3.61
C GLN A 75 8.59 -10.82 3.74
N ALA A 76 7.78 -10.53 4.76
CA ALA A 76 7.29 -9.18 5.02
C ALA A 76 8.43 -8.19 5.30
N GLU A 77 9.43 -8.59 6.09
CA GLU A 77 10.60 -7.76 6.38
C GLU A 77 11.38 -7.45 5.10
N LEU A 78 11.68 -8.49 4.31
CA LEU A 78 12.49 -8.36 3.11
C LEU A 78 11.77 -7.57 2.01
N ALA A 79 10.51 -7.90 1.73
CA ALA A 79 9.71 -7.22 0.73
C ALA A 79 9.51 -5.73 1.05
N MET A 80 9.18 -5.39 2.31
CA MET A 80 8.95 -4.00 2.72
C MET A 80 10.25 -3.20 2.84
N LYS A 81 11.38 -3.84 3.15
CA LYS A 81 12.70 -3.23 3.02
C LYS A 81 12.96 -2.83 1.58
N ASN A 82 12.72 -3.72 0.62
CA ASN A 82 12.91 -3.44 -0.79
C ASN A 82 11.95 -2.35 -1.31
N VAL A 83 10.72 -2.29 -0.81
CA VAL A 83 9.81 -1.16 -1.09
C VAL A 83 10.45 0.17 -0.68
N TYR A 84 11.00 0.25 0.52
CA TYR A 84 11.63 1.47 0.98
C TYR A 84 12.88 1.84 0.17
N GLU A 85 13.74 0.88 -0.10
CA GLU A 85 15.03 1.12 -0.77
C GLU A 85 14.87 1.42 -2.27
N GLN A 86 13.85 0.85 -2.93
CA GLN A 86 13.72 0.90 -4.38
C GLN A 86 12.55 1.76 -4.88
N LEU A 87 11.53 1.98 -4.05
CA LEU A 87 10.32 2.70 -4.48
C LEU A 87 10.08 4.01 -3.75
N ASN A 88 10.65 4.22 -2.55
CA ASN A 88 10.35 5.41 -1.77
C ASN A 88 10.99 6.68 -2.34
N THR A 89 10.28 7.80 -2.19
CA THR A 89 10.72 9.14 -2.57
C THR A 89 10.21 10.17 -1.55
N ASP A 90 10.67 11.40 -1.65
CA ASP A 90 10.19 12.52 -0.81
C ASP A 90 8.69 12.87 -0.99
N TYR A 91 8.01 12.27 -1.95
CA TYR A 91 6.60 12.50 -2.27
C TYR A 91 5.72 11.26 -2.09
N GLY A 92 6.29 10.17 -1.57
CA GLY A 92 5.69 8.86 -1.43
C GLY A 92 6.34 7.80 -2.31
N ALA A 93 5.86 6.57 -2.25
CA ALA A 93 6.43 5.46 -3.01
C ALA A 93 5.83 5.36 -4.42
N ILE A 94 6.70 5.17 -5.43
CA ILE A 94 6.29 4.90 -6.80
C ILE A 94 5.66 3.51 -6.92
N LEU A 95 4.78 3.34 -7.92
CA LEU A 95 4.07 2.06 -8.11
C LEU A 95 4.98 0.90 -8.50
N MET A 96 6.01 1.18 -9.25
CA MET A 96 6.98 0.16 -9.69
C MET A 96 8.29 0.81 -10.15
N ASN A 97 9.36 0.01 -10.19
CA ASN A 97 10.70 0.41 -10.63
C ASN A 97 11.40 -0.77 -11.32
N PRO A 98 12.24 -0.55 -12.35
CA PRO A 98 12.28 0.64 -13.20
C PRO A 98 11.00 0.87 -14.00
N SER A 99 10.78 2.10 -14.50
CA SER A 99 9.66 2.39 -15.40
C SER A 99 9.81 1.67 -16.75
N TYR A 100 8.69 1.34 -17.39
CA TYR A 100 8.72 0.82 -18.76
C TYR A 100 9.16 1.89 -19.76
N HIS A 101 10.12 1.53 -20.63
CA HIS A 101 10.54 2.33 -21.79
C HIS A 101 10.01 1.76 -23.10
N ALA A 102 10.05 0.43 -23.17
CA ALA A 102 9.60 -0.33 -24.32
C ALA A 102 8.50 -1.29 -23.89
N HIS A 103 7.99 -2.08 -24.79
CA HIS A 103 7.00 -3.08 -24.46
C HIS A 103 7.65 -4.18 -23.63
N ALA A 104 7.26 -4.32 -22.39
CA ALA A 104 7.65 -5.47 -21.60
C ALA A 104 6.86 -6.72 -22.03
N PHE A 105 5.58 -6.53 -22.39
CA PHE A 105 4.69 -7.59 -22.90
C PHE A 105 3.45 -6.95 -23.56
N ASP A 106 2.81 -7.68 -24.46
CA ASP A 106 1.58 -7.22 -25.12
C ASP A 106 0.46 -7.03 -24.09
N GLY A 107 -0.21 -5.88 -24.15
CA GLY A 107 -1.32 -5.53 -23.26
C GLY A 107 -0.93 -4.84 -21.97
N ALA A 108 0.34 -4.50 -21.73
CA ALA A 108 0.75 -3.70 -20.57
C ALA A 108 0.21 -2.26 -20.68
N LEU A 109 -0.85 -1.93 -19.96
CA LEU A 109 -1.41 -0.57 -19.95
C LEU A 109 -0.42 0.48 -19.44
N ALA A 110 0.54 0.09 -18.59
CA ALA A 110 1.55 1.00 -18.06
C ALA A 110 2.38 1.68 -19.16
N VAL A 111 2.66 0.98 -20.27
CA VAL A 111 3.45 1.55 -21.39
C VAL A 111 2.75 2.65 -22.20
N VAL A 112 1.45 2.84 -22.01
CA VAL A 112 0.73 3.96 -22.65
C VAL A 112 0.95 5.28 -21.93
N TYR A 113 1.50 5.26 -20.72
CA TYR A 113 1.82 6.42 -19.93
C TYR A 113 3.31 6.74 -20.03
N ASN A 114 3.63 8.04 -20.05
CA ASN A 114 5.01 8.48 -19.95
C ASN A 114 5.65 7.98 -18.65
N GLN A 115 6.95 7.73 -18.68
CA GLN A 115 7.70 7.32 -17.51
C GLN A 115 7.54 8.28 -16.34
N GLY A 116 7.40 7.75 -15.14
CA GLY A 116 7.13 8.51 -13.93
C GLY A 116 5.69 9.01 -13.80
N THR A 117 4.75 8.60 -14.68
CA THR A 117 3.35 9.03 -14.58
C THR A 117 2.41 7.85 -14.42
N LYS A 118 1.36 8.04 -13.61
CA LYS A 118 0.31 7.03 -13.35
C LYS A 118 0.89 5.64 -13.08
N GLU A 119 0.44 4.63 -13.83
CA GLU A 119 0.84 3.24 -13.68
C GLU A 119 2.28 2.96 -14.15
N ASN A 120 2.91 3.88 -14.88
CA ASN A 120 4.30 3.74 -15.31
C ASN A 120 5.27 4.46 -14.36
N ALA A 121 5.45 3.92 -13.17
CA ALA A 121 6.32 4.44 -12.11
C ALA A 121 5.91 5.81 -11.54
N GLY A 122 4.63 6.19 -11.64
CA GLY A 122 4.08 7.31 -10.89
C GLY A 122 3.88 6.96 -9.41
N ILE A 123 3.80 7.97 -8.55
CA ILE A 123 3.41 7.85 -7.15
C ILE A 123 1.88 7.88 -7.10
N PHE A 124 1.25 6.72 -7.11
CA PHE A 124 -0.21 6.63 -7.03
C PHE A 124 -0.65 6.83 -5.58
N SER A 125 -1.38 7.92 -5.33
CA SER A 125 -1.61 8.37 -3.95
C SER A 125 -2.49 7.40 -3.13
N GLN A 126 -3.43 6.72 -3.76
CA GLN A 126 -4.28 5.73 -3.09
C GLN A 126 -3.48 4.56 -2.52
N SER A 127 -2.44 4.11 -3.22
CA SER A 127 -1.59 3.00 -2.78
C SER A 127 -0.78 3.32 -1.53
N GLN A 128 -0.57 4.60 -1.22
CA GLN A 128 0.16 5.03 -0.02
C GLN A 128 -0.60 4.67 1.26
N GLY A 129 -1.94 4.72 1.25
CA GLY A 129 -2.73 4.29 2.39
C GLY A 129 -2.55 2.80 2.73
N TRP A 130 -2.43 1.94 1.71
CA TRP A 130 -2.12 0.52 1.91
C TRP A 130 -0.69 0.31 2.41
N LEU A 131 0.25 1.10 1.92
CA LEU A 131 1.64 1.05 2.37
C LEU A 131 1.76 1.43 3.84
N ILE A 132 1.11 2.53 4.27
CA ILE A 132 1.02 2.96 5.67
C ILE A 132 0.44 1.84 6.55
N LEU A 133 -0.67 1.24 6.12
CA LEU A 133 -1.31 0.15 6.86
C LEU A 133 -0.39 -1.06 6.99
N ALA A 134 0.27 -1.47 5.90
CA ALA A 134 1.18 -2.61 5.90
C ALA A 134 2.33 -2.44 6.90
N GLU A 135 2.98 -1.28 6.93
CA GLU A 135 4.06 -1.01 7.89
C GLU A 135 3.56 -0.95 9.34
N ALA A 136 2.40 -0.33 9.55
CA ALA A 136 1.82 -0.28 10.89
C ALA A 136 1.45 -1.69 11.40
N LEU A 137 0.90 -2.57 10.54
CA LEU A 137 0.60 -3.96 10.88
C LEU A 137 1.84 -4.77 11.27
N ARG A 138 3.00 -4.41 10.74
CA ARG A 138 4.30 -4.99 11.12
C ARG A 138 4.90 -4.37 12.39
N GLY A 139 4.24 -3.39 13.00
CA GLY A 139 4.76 -2.64 14.14
C GLY A 139 5.83 -1.60 13.78
N GLN A 140 5.97 -1.25 12.49
CA GLN A 140 6.94 -0.27 11.99
C GLN A 140 6.34 1.14 11.97
N GLY A 141 5.89 1.62 13.15
CA GLY A 141 5.16 2.88 13.28
C GLY A 141 5.91 4.10 12.76
N GLN A 142 7.22 4.17 12.99
CA GLN A 142 8.07 5.24 12.45
C GLN A 142 8.02 5.27 10.92
N ARG A 143 8.12 4.12 10.28
CA ARG A 143 8.08 4.00 8.83
C ARG A 143 6.69 4.34 8.27
N ALA A 144 5.65 3.84 8.91
CA ALA A 144 4.27 4.16 8.56
C ALA A 144 4.00 5.67 8.62
N PHE A 145 4.50 6.35 9.66
CA PHE A 145 4.36 7.79 9.81
C PHE A 145 5.18 8.58 8.78
N THR A 146 6.39 8.11 8.43
CA THR A 146 7.19 8.68 7.35
C THR A 146 6.41 8.67 6.03
N TYR A 147 5.88 7.53 5.62
CA TYR A 147 5.07 7.41 4.40
C TYR A 147 3.81 8.28 4.43
N PHE A 148 3.18 8.41 5.61
CA PHE A 148 2.06 9.33 5.77
C PHE A 148 2.48 10.78 5.49
N MET A 149 3.57 11.25 6.09
CA MET A 149 4.04 12.64 5.94
C MET A 149 4.51 12.96 4.52
N GLU A 150 5.15 12.01 3.83
CA GLU A 150 5.59 12.14 2.44
C GLU A 150 4.41 12.28 1.47
N ASN A 151 3.26 11.66 1.77
CA ASN A 151 2.06 11.73 0.93
C ASN A 151 1.02 12.78 1.40
N ALA A 152 1.06 13.19 2.65
CA ALA A 152 0.06 14.09 3.22
C ALA A 152 0.13 15.49 2.58
N PRO A 153 -1.02 16.08 2.16
CA PRO A 153 -1.03 17.42 1.60
C PRO A 153 -0.35 18.47 2.50
N ALA A 154 -0.61 18.39 3.81
CA ALA A 154 0.01 19.30 4.80
C ALA A 154 1.53 19.13 4.91
N GLY A 155 2.04 17.92 4.70
CA GLY A 155 3.47 17.62 4.70
C GLY A 155 4.22 18.12 3.46
N GLN A 156 3.49 18.58 2.45
CA GLN A 156 4.05 19.05 1.17
C GLN A 156 3.84 20.55 0.92
N ASN A 157 3.42 21.33 1.92
CA ASN A 157 3.11 22.75 1.75
C ASN A 157 4.33 23.61 1.41
N ASP A 158 5.50 23.25 1.88
CA ASP A 158 6.79 23.89 1.57
C ASP A 158 7.26 23.65 0.14
N ARG A 159 6.60 22.75 -0.60
CA ARG A 159 6.89 22.36 -1.98
C ARG A 159 5.72 22.67 -2.93
N ALA A 160 4.90 23.66 -2.60
CA ALA A 160 3.68 23.98 -3.33
C ALA A 160 3.95 24.31 -4.81
N GLU A 161 5.04 25.00 -5.12
CA GLU A 161 5.44 25.36 -6.51
C GLU A 161 5.77 24.12 -7.35
N ILE A 162 6.31 23.06 -6.72
CA ILE A 162 6.60 21.79 -7.40
C ILE A 162 5.33 20.98 -7.51
N ARG A 163 4.61 20.84 -6.39
CA ARG A 163 3.42 19.99 -6.29
C ARG A 163 2.27 20.47 -7.18
N GLN A 164 2.07 21.78 -7.31
CA GLN A 164 1.05 22.43 -8.16
C GLN A 164 -0.38 21.89 -7.93
N LEU A 165 -0.73 21.66 -6.67
CA LEU A 165 -2.02 21.15 -6.23
C LEU A 165 -2.48 21.98 -5.03
N GLU A 166 -3.79 22.05 -4.79
CA GLU A 166 -4.36 22.75 -3.63
C GLU A 166 -3.81 22.19 -2.31
N PRO A 167 -3.57 23.03 -1.31
CA PRO A 167 -2.87 22.63 -0.06
C PRO A 167 -3.53 21.49 0.73
N TYR A 168 -4.84 21.31 0.60
CA TYR A 168 -5.62 20.33 1.37
C TYR A 168 -6.07 19.14 0.55
N CYS A 169 -5.69 19.10 -0.72
CA CYS A 169 -6.21 18.13 -1.67
C CYS A 169 -5.22 16.99 -1.89
N TYR A 170 -5.72 15.76 -1.87
CA TYR A 170 -5.03 14.64 -2.48
C TYR A 170 -5.26 14.66 -4.00
N GLY A 171 -4.19 14.53 -4.78
CA GLY A 171 -4.27 14.19 -6.19
C GLY A 171 -4.40 12.68 -6.38
N GLN A 172 -4.74 12.25 -7.59
CA GLN A 172 -4.75 10.83 -7.95
C GLN A 172 -3.33 10.26 -7.94
N PHE A 173 -2.38 11.02 -8.52
CA PHE A 173 -0.97 10.65 -8.57
C PHE A 173 -0.07 11.87 -8.54
N THR A 174 1.18 11.64 -8.14
CA THR A 174 2.29 12.56 -8.25
C THR A 174 3.31 11.96 -9.22
N GLU A 175 3.96 12.80 -10.04
CA GLU A 175 4.98 12.33 -10.98
C GLU A 175 6.19 11.80 -10.23
N GLY A 176 6.65 10.61 -10.62
CA GLY A 176 7.80 9.92 -10.03
C GLY A 176 9.13 10.38 -10.61
N PRO A 177 10.27 9.88 -10.09
CA PRO A 177 11.63 10.31 -10.47
C PRO A 177 11.98 10.15 -11.95
N ALA A 178 11.32 9.24 -12.66
CA ALA A 178 11.54 9.06 -14.10
C ALA A 178 10.89 10.15 -14.96
N SER A 179 10.05 11.01 -14.37
CA SER A 179 9.46 12.16 -15.06
C SER A 179 10.35 13.40 -14.95
N PRO A 180 10.42 14.25 -16.00
CA PRO A 180 11.06 15.57 -15.91
C PRO A 180 10.34 16.53 -14.96
N HIS A 181 9.12 16.20 -14.53
CA HIS A 181 8.31 17.00 -13.61
C HIS A 181 8.12 16.29 -12.27
N PHE A 182 9.13 15.58 -11.77
CA PHE A 182 9.10 14.88 -10.50
C PHE A 182 8.54 15.73 -9.36
N GLY A 183 7.58 15.19 -8.61
CA GLY A 183 6.89 15.85 -7.51
C GLY A 183 5.61 16.59 -7.89
N ARG A 184 5.33 16.77 -9.18
CA ARG A 184 4.12 17.44 -9.65
C ARG A 184 2.90 16.52 -9.53
N SER A 185 1.85 16.98 -8.85
CA SER A 185 0.63 16.21 -8.61
C SER A 185 -0.47 16.52 -9.62
N HIS A 186 -1.35 15.55 -9.85
CA HIS A 186 -2.39 15.62 -10.87
C HIS A 186 -3.74 15.08 -10.38
N VAL A 187 -4.79 15.47 -11.12
CA VAL A 187 -6.18 15.01 -10.94
C VAL A 187 -6.67 15.29 -9.52
N HIS A 188 -6.96 16.54 -9.26
CA HIS A 188 -7.47 17.07 -8.00
C HIS A 188 -8.79 16.42 -7.63
N TRP A 189 -9.01 16.06 -6.37
CA TRP A 189 -10.26 15.57 -5.79
C TRP A 189 -10.78 14.22 -6.31
N LEU A 190 -10.36 13.78 -7.50
CA LEU A 190 -10.78 12.53 -8.14
C LEU A 190 -9.89 11.36 -7.72
N THR A 191 -9.98 10.96 -6.46
CA THR A 191 -9.15 9.88 -5.92
C THR A 191 -9.76 9.26 -4.66
N GLY A 192 -9.55 7.96 -4.45
CA GLY A 192 -9.86 7.28 -3.19
C GLY A 192 -8.79 7.45 -2.10
N THR A 193 -7.79 8.31 -2.32
CA THR A 193 -6.61 8.43 -1.43
C THR A 193 -6.98 8.81 -0.01
N ALA A 194 -7.86 9.81 0.17
CA ALA A 194 -8.23 10.28 1.51
C ALA A 194 -8.80 9.14 2.38
N SER A 195 -9.63 8.27 1.81
CA SER A 195 -10.20 7.13 2.53
C SER A 195 -9.16 6.06 2.85
N THR A 196 -8.28 5.71 1.91
CA THR A 196 -7.25 4.69 2.16
C THR A 196 -6.19 5.17 3.15
N VAL A 197 -5.78 6.44 3.07
CA VAL A 197 -4.85 7.04 4.04
C VAL A 197 -5.49 7.14 5.40
N MET A 198 -6.78 7.51 5.49
CA MET A 198 -7.51 7.53 6.77
C MET A 198 -7.56 6.14 7.43
N VAL A 199 -7.79 5.08 6.63
CA VAL A 199 -7.71 3.70 7.12
C VAL A 199 -6.29 3.38 7.59
N GLY A 200 -5.27 3.72 6.80
CA GLY A 200 -3.85 3.54 7.17
C GLY A 200 -3.48 4.24 8.48
N CYS A 201 -4.00 5.44 8.71
CA CYS A 201 -3.77 6.17 9.95
C CYS A 201 -4.57 5.61 11.13
N VAL A 202 -5.87 5.44 10.98
CA VAL A 202 -6.76 5.05 12.10
C VAL A 202 -6.57 3.57 12.46
N GLU A 203 -6.63 2.68 11.49
CA GLU A 203 -6.51 1.24 11.72
C GLU A 203 -5.05 0.78 11.80
N GLY A 204 -4.14 1.51 11.15
CA GLY A 204 -2.69 1.25 11.18
C GLY A 204 -2.00 1.99 12.32
N ILE A 205 -1.65 3.28 12.13
CA ILE A 205 -0.81 4.02 13.07
C ILE A 205 -1.45 4.12 14.46
N LEU A 206 -2.73 4.54 14.56
CA LEU A 206 -3.46 4.61 15.82
C LEU A 206 -3.95 3.22 16.30
N GLY A 207 -4.00 2.24 15.40
CA GLY A 207 -4.27 0.86 15.70
C GLY A 207 -5.71 0.53 16.12
N LEU A 208 -6.69 1.38 15.76
CA LEU A 208 -8.09 1.17 16.10
C LEU A 208 -8.80 0.38 15.02
N ARG A 209 -9.02 -0.90 15.24
CA ARG A 209 -9.64 -1.80 14.28
C ARG A 209 -10.99 -2.32 14.80
N PRO A 210 -12.09 -2.06 14.07
CA PRO A 210 -13.38 -2.66 14.41
C PRO A 210 -13.34 -4.18 14.18
N ASP A 211 -13.99 -4.92 15.07
CA ASP A 211 -14.15 -6.36 15.01
C ASP A 211 -15.61 -6.71 15.40
N LEU A 212 -16.09 -7.89 15.04
CA LEU A 212 -17.41 -8.38 15.48
C LEU A 212 -17.51 -8.46 17.00
N GLY A 213 -16.43 -8.87 17.66
CA GLY A 213 -16.34 -8.94 19.13
C GLY A 213 -16.19 -7.60 19.84
N GLY A 214 -15.78 -6.55 19.14
CA GLY A 214 -15.52 -5.24 19.75
C GLY A 214 -14.57 -4.35 18.96
N LEU A 215 -13.76 -3.58 19.66
CA LEU A 215 -12.75 -2.73 19.09
C LEU A 215 -11.37 -3.24 19.54
N LYS A 216 -10.52 -3.59 18.57
CA LYS A 216 -9.12 -3.92 18.82
C LYS A 216 -8.28 -2.66 18.88
N LEU A 217 -7.37 -2.57 19.82
CA LEU A 217 -6.41 -1.49 19.96
C LEU A 217 -4.99 -2.05 19.90
N SER A 218 -4.25 -1.66 18.86
CA SER A 218 -2.87 -2.08 18.62
C SER A 218 -2.08 -0.98 17.92
N PRO A 219 -1.71 0.11 18.63
CA PRO A 219 -1.06 1.26 18.03
C PRO A 219 0.36 0.94 17.56
N ALA A 220 0.73 1.54 16.42
CA ALA A 220 2.07 1.56 15.87
C ALA A 220 2.47 3.02 15.63
N ILE A 221 2.61 3.77 16.72
CA ILE A 221 2.92 5.21 16.70
C ILE A 221 4.41 5.44 16.47
N PRO A 222 4.80 6.62 15.94
CA PRO A 222 6.21 7.00 15.83
C PRO A 222 6.84 7.19 17.21
N LYS A 223 8.15 7.00 17.31
CA LYS A 223 8.89 7.03 18.57
C LYS A 223 8.84 8.37 19.30
N GLU A 224 8.64 9.45 18.55
CA GLU A 224 8.56 10.83 19.07
C GLU A 224 7.24 11.12 19.77
N TRP A 225 6.22 10.28 19.59
CA TRP A 225 4.94 10.43 20.26
C TRP A 225 4.98 9.71 21.61
N GLU A 226 5.07 10.48 22.69
CA GLU A 226 5.02 9.93 24.04
C GLU A 226 3.64 9.35 24.38
N ASN A 227 2.59 9.97 23.85
CA ASN A 227 1.19 9.56 24.03
C ASN A 227 0.33 10.12 22.88
N PHE A 228 -0.86 9.58 22.75
CA PHE A 228 -1.94 10.17 21.96
C PHE A 228 -3.28 9.90 22.65
N SER A 229 -4.27 10.69 22.34
CA SER A 229 -5.64 10.43 22.74
C SER A 229 -6.60 10.67 21.59
N MET A 230 -7.71 9.96 21.59
CA MET A 230 -8.77 10.20 20.62
C MET A 230 -10.14 9.87 21.19
N THR A 231 -11.14 10.55 20.67
CA THR A 231 -12.54 10.22 20.93
C THR A 231 -13.13 9.51 19.73
N LYS A 232 -13.74 8.34 19.95
CA LYS A 232 -14.33 7.51 18.91
C LYS A 232 -15.75 7.12 19.28
N ILE A 233 -16.69 7.36 18.38
CA ILE A 233 -18.04 6.77 18.49
C ILE A 233 -17.99 5.36 17.90
N PHE A 234 -18.27 4.36 18.74
CA PHE A 234 -18.32 2.97 18.32
C PHE A 234 -19.59 2.31 18.85
N ARG A 235 -20.41 1.76 17.95
CA ARG A 235 -21.70 1.12 18.29
C ARG A 235 -22.61 1.99 19.17
N GLY A 236 -22.67 3.28 18.87
CA GLY A 236 -23.51 4.26 19.58
C GLY A 236 -22.98 4.71 20.95
N LYS A 237 -21.76 4.30 21.33
CA LYS A 237 -21.08 4.74 22.55
C LYS A 237 -19.87 5.58 22.20
N GLU A 238 -19.69 6.65 22.96
CA GLU A 238 -18.46 7.44 22.88
C GLU A 238 -17.37 6.76 23.74
N LEU A 239 -16.20 6.58 23.13
CA LEU A 239 -15.02 6.00 23.75
C LEU A 239 -13.92 7.06 23.77
N HIS A 240 -13.30 7.25 24.93
CA HIS A 240 -12.07 8.03 25.09
C HIS A 240 -10.91 7.04 25.21
N ILE A 241 -9.94 7.16 24.34
CA ILE A 241 -8.80 6.25 24.19
C ILE A 241 -7.52 7.05 24.35
#